data_d1e768e7a239c6077eac8c006a35abd2
#
_entry.id   d1e768e7a239c6077eac8c006a35abd2
#
_cell.length_a   1.000
_cell.length_b   1.000
_cell.length_c   1.000
_cell.angle_alpha   90.00
_cell.angle_beta   90.00
_cell.angle_gamma   90.00
#
_symmetry.space_group_name_H-M   'P 1'
#
loop_
_entity.id
_entity.type
_entity.pdbx_description
1 polymer ?
#
loop_
_entity_poly.entity_id
_entity_poly.type
_entity_poly.pdbx_seq_one_letter_code
_entity_poly.pdbx_strand_id
1 'polypeptide(L)'
;FALHHFTGSKDHNVRMRQKALSLGLSLSEWGLRPEAEKDSSRNAGTVEANSEEDIFKALGLQYIPPALREGLGEVEAAETNSLPQLLEPDDLRGCFHNHTTASDGRNTLEEMTEEADARGWDYLGISDHSKSSFQANGLDEERLLAQVDAIRKLNESGQFRCHVFA
;
A
#
# COMPACT_ATOMS: atom_id res chain seq x y z
N PHE A 1 -5.69 -6.00 -19.72
CA PHE A 1 -7.01 -5.36 -19.70
C PHE A 1 -7.85 -5.82 -18.50
N ALA A 2 -8.01 -7.14 -18.29
CA ALA A 2 -8.78 -7.67 -17.16
C ALA A 2 -8.22 -7.20 -15.81
N LEU A 3 -6.91 -7.27 -15.60
CA LEU A 3 -6.27 -6.79 -14.37
C LEU A 3 -6.59 -5.31 -14.11
N HIS A 4 -6.41 -4.45 -15.11
CA HIS A 4 -6.77 -3.03 -15.03
C HIS A 4 -8.24 -2.84 -14.63
N HIS A 5 -9.16 -3.58 -15.27
CA HIS A 5 -10.58 -3.48 -14.99
C HIS A 5 -10.94 -3.86 -13.56
N PHE A 6 -10.32 -4.94 -13.02
CA PHE A 6 -10.64 -5.47 -11.68
C PHE A 6 -9.88 -4.78 -10.54
N THR A 7 -8.84 -4.02 -10.84
CA THR A 7 -8.06 -3.26 -9.83
C THR A 7 -8.48 -1.80 -9.69
N GLY A 8 -9.38 -1.32 -10.54
CA GLY A 8 -9.95 0.03 -10.46
C GLY A 8 -11.36 0.04 -9.87
N SER A 9 -11.71 1.14 -9.19
CA SER A 9 -13.08 1.40 -8.77
C SER A 9 -14.01 1.54 -9.97
N LYS A 10 -15.34 1.48 -9.72
CA LYS A 10 -16.33 1.71 -10.75
C LYS A 10 -16.13 3.09 -11.42
N ASP A 11 -15.88 4.12 -10.61
CA ASP A 11 -15.77 5.50 -11.10
C ASP A 11 -14.48 5.70 -11.90
N HIS A 12 -13.37 5.11 -11.47
CA HIS A 12 -12.14 5.04 -12.27
C HIS A 12 -12.40 4.41 -13.64
N ASN A 13 -13.01 3.23 -13.67
CA ASN A 13 -13.31 2.52 -14.93
C ASN A 13 -14.22 3.32 -15.85
N VAL A 14 -15.20 4.06 -15.32
CA VAL A 14 -16.05 4.95 -16.11
C VAL A 14 -15.23 6.06 -16.75
N ARG A 15 -14.34 6.73 -15.99
CA ARG A 15 -13.48 7.81 -16.49
C ARG A 15 -12.48 7.30 -17.54
N MET A 16 -11.88 6.14 -17.31
CA MET A 16 -10.98 5.51 -18.29
C MET A 16 -11.69 5.19 -19.62
N ARG A 17 -12.94 4.70 -19.56
CA ARG A 17 -13.76 4.47 -20.76
C ARG A 17 -14.13 5.77 -21.46
N GLN A 18 -14.48 6.83 -20.70
CA GLN A 18 -14.72 8.15 -21.26
C GLN A 18 -13.48 8.71 -21.97
N LYS A 19 -12.31 8.56 -21.36
CA LYS A 19 -11.03 8.93 -21.97
C LYS A 19 -10.80 8.16 -23.28
N ALA A 20 -11.00 6.85 -23.28
CA ALA A 20 -10.86 6.05 -24.50
C ALA A 20 -11.83 6.53 -25.60
N LEU A 21 -13.10 6.77 -25.26
CA LEU A 21 -14.09 7.28 -26.21
C LEU A 21 -13.70 8.65 -26.80
N SER A 22 -13.13 9.54 -26.01
CA SER A 22 -12.65 10.85 -26.51
C SER A 22 -11.54 10.72 -27.56
N LEU A 23 -10.86 9.58 -27.61
CA LEU A 23 -9.83 9.23 -28.59
C LEU A 23 -10.37 8.32 -29.72
N GLY A 24 -11.68 8.11 -29.80
CA GLY A 24 -12.31 7.22 -30.78
C GLY A 24 -12.03 5.72 -30.50
N LEU A 25 -11.75 5.39 -29.24
CA LEU A 25 -11.46 4.03 -28.78
C LEU A 25 -12.53 3.54 -27.80
N SER A 26 -12.71 2.23 -27.71
CA SER A 26 -13.58 1.56 -26.75
C SER A 26 -12.73 0.66 -25.84
N LEU A 27 -12.74 0.94 -24.52
CA LEU A 27 -12.03 0.17 -23.50
C LEU A 27 -12.98 -0.79 -22.79
N SER A 28 -12.57 -2.05 -22.68
CA SER A 28 -13.26 -3.07 -21.90
C SER A 28 -12.25 -3.99 -21.21
N GLU A 29 -12.73 -4.93 -20.39
CA GLU A 29 -11.92 -5.99 -19.79
C GLU A 29 -11.26 -6.94 -20.83
N TRP A 30 -11.73 -6.89 -22.07
CA TRP A 30 -11.23 -7.71 -23.17
C TRP A 30 -10.20 -7.00 -24.04
N GLY A 31 -10.16 -5.68 -24.03
CA GLY A 31 -9.24 -4.93 -24.88
C GLY A 31 -9.60 -3.48 -25.08
N LEU A 32 -8.73 -2.80 -25.80
CA LEU A 32 -8.87 -1.42 -26.28
C LEU A 32 -8.94 -1.48 -27.81
N ARG A 33 -10.04 -0.99 -28.42
CA ARG A 33 -10.32 -1.10 -29.86
C ARG A 33 -10.84 0.21 -30.43
N PRO A 34 -10.75 0.42 -31.75
CA PRO A 34 -11.48 1.49 -32.41
C PRO A 34 -13.00 1.40 -32.12
N GLU A 35 -13.64 2.51 -31.82
CA GLU A 35 -15.08 2.53 -31.51
C GLU A 35 -15.94 2.05 -32.69
N ALA A 36 -15.51 2.37 -33.92
CA ALA A 36 -16.20 1.96 -35.16
C ALA A 36 -16.20 0.42 -35.36
N GLU A 37 -15.35 -0.32 -34.69
CA GLU A 37 -15.21 -1.79 -34.80
C GLU A 37 -15.83 -2.54 -33.63
N LYS A 38 -16.68 -1.90 -32.84
CA LYS A 38 -17.25 -2.44 -31.61
C LYS A 38 -17.97 -3.78 -31.79
N ASP A 39 -18.56 -4.02 -32.98
CA ASP A 39 -19.31 -5.23 -33.31
C ASP A 39 -18.51 -6.29 -34.12
N SER A 40 -17.24 -6.01 -34.42
CA SER A 40 -16.41 -6.98 -35.15
C SER A 40 -15.82 -8.05 -34.22
N SER A 41 -15.36 -9.17 -34.78
CA SER A 41 -14.83 -10.34 -34.06
C SER A 41 -13.87 -9.93 -32.91
N ARG A 42 -13.90 -10.66 -31.81
CA ARG A 42 -13.26 -10.33 -30.50
C ARG A 42 -11.79 -9.84 -30.54
N ASN A 43 -11.09 -10.00 -31.64
CA ASN A 43 -9.66 -9.65 -31.77
C ASN A 43 -9.33 -8.66 -32.91
N ALA A 44 -10.32 -8.20 -33.70
CA ALA A 44 -10.04 -7.26 -34.78
C ALA A 44 -9.75 -5.85 -34.20
N GLY A 45 -8.64 -5.25 -34.61
CA GLY A 45 -8.28 -3.88 -34.24
C GLY A 45 -7.91 -3.64 -32.79
N THR A 46 -7.72 -4.69 -31.97
CA THR A 46 -7.31 -4.53 -30.56
C THR A 46 -5.92 -3.93 -30.49
N VAL A 47 -5.75 -2.86 -29.71
CA VAL A 47 -4.45 -2.28 -29.41
C VAL A 47 -3.64 -3.33 -28.62
N GLU A 48 -2.45 -3.65 -29.10
CA GLU A 48 -1.54 -4.56 -28.40
C GLU A 48 -1.08 -3.91 -27.08
N ALA A 49 -1.27 -4.62 -25.98
CA ALA A 49 -0.81 -4.22 -24.67
C ALA A 49 -0.26 -5.47 -23.95
N ASN A 50 1.02 -5.47 -23.67
CA ASN A 50 1.71 -6.54 -22.94
C ASN A 50 1.74 -6.30 -21.44
N SER A 51 1.49 -5.06 -21.03
CA SER A 51 1.42 -4.62 -19.63
C SER A 51 0.25 -3.67 -19.40
N GLU A 52 -0.03 -3.33 -18.15
CA GLU A 52 -1.02 -2.29 -17.84
C GLU A 52 -0.54 -0.90 -18.30
N GLU A 53 0.76 -0.62 -18.18
CA GLU A 53 1.38 0.62 -18.62
C GLU A 53 1.12 0.90 -20.10
N ASP A 54 1.10 -0.14 -20.93
CA ASP A 54 0.79 -0.01 -22.36
C ASP A 54 -0.64 0.51 -22.61
N ILE A 55 -1.59 0.15 -21.73
CA ILE A 55 -2.99 0.63 -21.81
C ILE A 55 -3.02 2.14 -21.54
N PHE A 56 -2.37 2.59 -20.46
CA PHE A 56 -2.30 4.01 -20.10
C PHE A 56 -1.56 4.81 -21.18
N LYS A 57 -0.44 4.31 -21.68
CA LYS A 57 0.31 4.92 -22.77
C LYS A 57 -0.52 5.08 -24.04
N ALA A 58 -1.31 4.04 -24.42
CA ALA A 58 -2.19 4.10 -25.59
C ALA A 58 -3.29 5.17 -25.44
N LEU A 59 -3.67 5.52 -24.22
CA LEU A 59 -4.62 6.57 -23.90
C LEU A 59 -3.98 7.94 -23.64
N GLY A 60 -2.65 8.05 -23.79
CA GLY A 60 -1.90 9.29 -23.54
C GLY A 60 -1.84 9.67 -22.06
N LEU A 61 -1.84 8.68 -21.17
CA LEU A 61 -1.85 8.85 -19.72
C LEU A 61 -0.55 8.35 -19.09
N GLN A 62 -0.13 9.01 -18.02
CA GLN A 62 0.81 8.43 -17.06
C GLN A 62 0.19 7.16 -16.45
N TYR A 63 1.00 6.14 -16.15
CA TYR A 63 0.52 4.95 -15.44
C TYR A 63 -0.08 5.33 -14.08
N ILE A 64 -1.31 4.89 -13.83
CA ILE A 64 -2.00 5.10 -12.57
C ILE A 64 -1.89 3.81 -11.74
N PRO A 65 -1.16 3.83 -10.63
CA PRO A 65 -1.07 2.67 -9.73
C PRO A 65 -2.45 2.26 -9.19
N PRO A 66 -2.71 0.95 -8.93
CA PRO A 66 -3.99 0.49 -8.40
C PRO A 66 -4.49 1.24 -7.17
N ALA A 67 -3.60 1.64 -6.27
CA ALA A 67 -3.92 2.40 -5.06
C ALA A 67 -4.53 3.79 -5.32
N LEU A 68 -4.38 4.34 -6.52
CA LEU A 68 -4.97 5.65 -6.91
C LEU A 68 -6.24 5.53 -7.76
N ARG A 69 -6.67 4.32 -8.14
CA ARG A 69 -7.77 4.09 -9.09
C ARG A 69 -9.16 4.21 -8.44
N GLU A 70 -9.43 5.35 -7.82
CA GLU A 70 -10.67 5.60 -7.06
C GLU A 70 -11.65 6.55 -7.75
N GLY A 71 -11.30 7.16 -8.87
CA GLY A 71 -12.13 8.13 -9.59
C GLY A 71 -12.14 9.51 -8.94
N LEU A 72 -11.07 9.86 -8.21
CA LEU A 72 -10.95 11.12 -7.45
C LEU A 72 -10.14 12.21 -8.19
N GLY A 73 -9.96 12.07 -9.52
CA GLY A 73 -9.23 13.04 -10.35
C GLY A 73 -7.88 12.52 -10.84
N GLU A 74 -7.57 11.27 -10.57
CA GLU A 74 -6.30 10.64 -10.96
C GLU A 74 -6.13 10.53 -12.49
N VAL A 75 -7.24 10.41 -13.25
CA VAL A 75 -7.18 10.35 -14.72
C VAL A 75 -6.73 11.68 -15.28
N GLU A 76 -7.29 12.78 -14.80
CA GLU A 76 -6.93 14.15 -15.18
C GLU A 76 -5.49 14.50 -14.72
N ALA A 77 -5.09 14.03 -13.54
CA ALA A 77 -3.72 14.18 -13.06
C ALA A 77 -2.71 13.39 -13.93
N ALA A 78 -3.10 12.19 -14.39
CA ALA A 78 -2.27 11.38 -15.28
C ALA A 78 -2.09 12.00 -16.67
N GLU A 79 -3.10 12.75 -17.16
CA GLU A 79 -3.01 13.52 -18.43
C GLU A 79 -1.90 14.60 -18.38
N THR A 80 -1.69 15.18 -17.21
CA THR A 80 -0.76 16.28 -16.99
C THR A 80 0.54 15.83 -16.30
N ASN A 81 0.75 14.52 -16.11
CA ASN A 81 1.90 13.96 -15.39
C ASN A 81 2.05 14.54 -13.97
N SER A 82 0.93 14.74 -13.28
CA SER A 82 0.87 15.34 -11.94
C SER A 82 0.29 14.40 -10.88
N LEU A 83 0.39 13.07 -11.10
CA LEU A 83 0.02 12.09 -10.08
C LEU A 83 0.87 12.29 -8.81
N PRO A 84 0.27 12.12 -7.61
CA PRO A 84 1.03 12.17 -6.37
C PRO A 84 2.03 11.02 -6.32
N GLN A 85 3.18 11.28 -5.69
CA GLN A 85 4.10 10.22 -5.33
C GLN A 85 3.50 9.42 -4.18
N LEU A 86 3.37 8.10 -4.36
CA LEU A 86 2.92 7.20 -3.30
C LEU A 86 4.07 6.92 -2.32
N LEU A 87 3.68 6.62 -1.08
CA LEU A 87 4.62 6.10 -0.08
C LEU A 87 5.05 4.68 -0.46
N GLU A 88 6.34 4.45 -0.44
CA GLU A 88 6.94 3.15 -0.65
C GLU A 88 7.40 2.55 0.71
N PRO A 89 7.61 1.23 0.81
CA PRO A 89 8.11 0.62 2.04
C PRO A 89 9.38 1.26 2.60
N ASP A 90 10.27 1.75 1.73
CA ASP A 90 11.54 2.39 2.11
C ASP A 90 11.37 3.81 2.67
N ASP A 91 10.19 4.41 2.51
CA ASP A 91 9.85 5.71 3.11
C ASP A 91 9.45 5.57 4.59
N LEU A 92 9.15 4.34 5.05
CA LEU A 92 8.73 4.08 6.42
C LEU A 92 9.91 4.21 7.38
N ARG A 93 9.75 5.05 8.38
CA ARG A 93 10.77 5.32 9.40
C ARG A 93 10.51 4.59 10.72
N GLY A 94 9.37 3.94 10.85
CA GLY A 94 8.97 3.19 12.02
C GLY A 94 7.46 3.05 12.16
N CYS A 95 7.01 2.39 13.23
CA CYS A 95 5.59 2.25 13.56
C CYS A 95 5.36 2.18 15.06
N PHE A 96 4.10 2.43 15.51
CA PHE A 96 3.74 2.57 16.92
C PHE A 96 2.71 1.57 17.44
N HIS A 97 2.14 0.72 16.63
CA HIS A 97 1.09 -0.19 17.10
C HIS A 97 1.58 -1.65 17.00
N ASN A 98 2.44 -2.03 17.96
CA ASN A 98 3.07 -3.34 17.98
C ASN A 98 2.90 -4.01 19.34
N HIS A 99 2.64 -5.31 19.33
CA HIS A 99 2.46 -6.14 20.51
C HIS A 99 3.56 -7.18 20.58
N THR A 100 4.11 -7.40 21.79
CA THR A 100 5.14 -8.41 22.05
C THR A 100 4.52 -9.64 22.71
N THR A 101 5.36 -10.66 22.93
CA THR A 101 4.99 -11.83 23.76
C THR A 101 4.70 -11.46 25.23
N ALA A 102 4.94 -10.23 25.62
CA ALA A 102 4.52 -9.74 26.92
C ALA A 102 2.99 -9.67 27.04
N SER A 103 2.27 -9.38 25.96
CA SER A 103 0.80 -9.49 25.91
C SER A 103 0.37 -10.62 24.97
N ASP A 104 -0.09 -10.32 23.78
CA ASP A 104 -0.65 -11.25 22.80
C ASP A 104 0.13 -11.28 21.46
N GLY A 105 1.25 -10.60 21.39
CA GLY A 105 2.16 -10.65 20.25
C GLY A 105 2.86 -12.00 20.12
N ARG A 106 3.51 -12.22 18.99
CA ARG A 106 4.18 -13.49 18.66
C ARG A 106 5.69 -13.46 18.85
N ASN A 107 6.28 -12.28 18.85
CA ASN A 107 7.72 -12.08 18.92
C ASN A 107 8.12 -11.34 20.20
N THR A 108 9.32 -11.56 20.67
CA THR A 108 9.88 -10.85 21.81
C THR A 108 10.20 -9.40 21.46
N LEU A 109 10.44 -8.58 22.47
CA LEU A 109 10.90 -7.20 22.31
C LEU A 109 12.19 -7.14 21.46
N GLU A 110 13.14 -8.03 21.75
CA GLU A 110 14.42 -8.10 21.06
C GLU A 110 14.26 -8.48 19.58
N GLU A 111 13.48 -9.54 19.28
CA GLU A 111 13.22 -9.98 17.90
C GLU A 111 12.54 -8.89 17.07
N MET A 112 11.58 -8.18 17.66
CA MET A 112 10.89 -7.08 16.96
C MET A 112 11.81 -5.89 16.72
N THR A 113 12.70 -5.59 17.68
CA THR A 113 13.67 -4.50 17.53
C THR A 113 14.72 -4.85 16.47
N GLU A 114 15.19 -6.10 16.45
CA GLU A 114 16.12 -6.60 15.43
C GLU A 114 15.55 -6.48 14.02
N GLU A 115 14.29 -6.87 13.84
CA GLU A 115 13.61 -6.74 12.54
C GLU A 115 13.40 -5.28 12.14
N ALA A 116 13.04 -4.40 13.08
CA ALA A 116 12.89 -2.97 12.82
C ALA A 116 14.23 -2.32 12.42
N ASP A 117 15.31 -2.69 13.09
CA ASP A 117 16.67 -2.22 12.78
C ASP A 117 17.16 -2.74 11.41
N ALA A 118 16.88 -4.01 11.10
CA ALA A 118 17.20 -4.62 9.81
C ALA A 118 16.47 -3.96 8.64
N ARG A 119 15.24 -3.43 8.85
CA ARG A 119 14.48 -2.63 7.89
C ARG A 119 15.00 -1.20 7.76
N GLY A 120 15.96 -0.79 8.57
CA GLY A 120 16.48 0.57 8.60
C GLY A 120 15.52 1.58 9.26
N TRP A 121 14.60 1.12 10.10
CA TRP A 121 13.69 2.01 10.82
C TRP A 121 14.42 2.76 11.93
N ASP A 122 14.02 4.00 12.15
CA ASP A 122 14.57 4.84 13.21
C ASP A 122 13.94 4.52 14.57
N TYR A 123 12.67 4.07 14.56
CA TYR A 123 11.93 3.84 15.80
C TYR A 123 10.92 2.70 15.70
N LEU A 124 10.63 2.10 16.86
CA LEU A 124 9.57 1.11 17.07
C LEU A 124 8.81 1.44 18.35
N GLY A 125 7.50 1.61 18.27
CA GLY A 125 6.64 1.77 19.44
C GLY A 125 6.03 0.43 19.86
N ILE A 126 6.18 0.07 21.12
CA ILE A 126 5.54 -1.09 21.73
C ILE A 126 4.27 -0.62 22.44
N SER A 127 3.16 -1.29 22.15
CA SER A 127 1.82 -0.95 22.67
C SER A 127 1.11 -2.19 23.21
N ASP A 128 1.80 -2.97 24.03
CA ASP A 128 1.23 -4.15 24.68
C ASP A 128 -0.01 -3.80 25.49
N HIS A 129 -0.98 -4.71 25.50
CA HIS A 129 -2.23 -4.50 26.18
C HIS A 129 -2.05 -4.32 27.70
N SER A 130 -2.84 -3.43 28.29
CA SER A 130 -2.95 -3.27 29.72
C SER A 130 -3.85 -4.34 30.35
N LYS A 131 -3.84 -4.45 31.68
CA LYS A 131 -4.64 -5.43 32.45
C LYS A 131 -6.15 -5.37 32.18
N SER A 132 -6.67 -4.31 31.59
CA SER A 132 -8.07 -4.21 31.18
C SER A 132 -8.41 -5.15 30.01
N SER A 133 -7.41 -5.57 29.24
CA SER A 133 -7.53 -6.53 28.13
C SER A 133 -7.14 -7.93 28.59
N PHE A 134 -8.00 -8.55 29.39
CA PHE A 134 -7.73 -9.89 29.96
C PHE A 134 -7.49 -10.96 28.89
N GLN A 135 -8.26 -10.94 27.78
CA GLN A 135 -8.14 -11.90 26.69
C GLN A 135 -6.80 -11.82 25.96
N ALA A 136 -6.18 -10.65 25.99
CA ALA A 136 -4.87 -10.40 25.37
C ALA A 136 -3.72 -10.56 26.37
N ASN A 137 -3.91 -11.20 27.52
CA ASN A 137 -2.89 -11.32 28.56
C ASN A 137 -2.27 -9.98 28.96
N GLY A 138 -3.09 -8.91 29.02
CA GLY A 138 -2.63 -7.54 29.25
C GLY A 138 -1.82 -7.37 30.52
N LEU A 139 -0.86 -6.46 30.48
CA LEU A 139 0.13 -6.22 31.54
C LEU A 139 -0.52 -5.55 32.74
N ASP A 140 -0.27 -6.09 33.92
CA ASP A 140 -0.46 -5.36 35.18
C ASP A 140 0.66 -4.31 35.39
N GLU A 141 0.61 -3.58 36.49
CA GLU A 141 1.54 -2.50 36.79
C GLU A 141 2.98 -2.98 36.94
N GLU A 142 3.20 -4.15 37.54
CA GLU A 142 4.52 -4.73 37.75
C GLU A 142 5.15 -5.15 36.42
N ARG A 143 4.40 -5.86 35.57
CA ARG A 143 4.83 -6.30 34.25
C ARG A 143 5.08 -5.10 33.31
N LEU A 144 4.25 -4.07 33.38
CA LEU A 144 4.45 -2.83 32.61
C LEU A 144 5.76 -2.13 33.00
N LEU A 145 6.01 -1.96 34.30
CA LEU A 145 7.27 -1.36 34.76
C LEU A 145 8.49 -2.19 34.37
N ALA A 146 8.39 -3.51 34.43
CA ALA A 146 9.45 -4.41 33.97
C ALA A 146 9.71 -4.25 32.46
N GLN A 147 8.66 -4.12 31.65
CA GLN A 147 8.79 -3.88 30.19
C GLN A 147 9.45 -2.54 29.91
N VAL A 148 9.01 -1.47 30.57
CA VAL A 148 9.62 -0.13 30.41
C VAL A 148 11.11 -0.17 30.76
N ASP A 149 11.49 -0.87 31.84
CA ASP A 149 12.90 -1.03 32.23
C ASP A 149 13.70 -1.85 31.21
N ALA A 150 13.10 -2.91 30.64
CA ALA A 150 13.70 -3.70 29.57
C ALA A 150 13.94 -2.86 28.31
N ILE A 151 12.95 -2.07 27.89
CA ILE A 151 13.06 -1.16 26.74
C ILE A 151 14.17 -0.14 26.96
N ARG A 152 14.21 0.47 28.15
CA ARG A 152 15.28 1.41 28.50
C ARG A 152 16.67 0.77 28.41
N LYS A 153 16.88 -0.42 28.99
CA LYS A 153 18.14 -1.16 28.91
C LYS A 153 18.52 -1.51 27.48
N LEU A 154 17.54 -1.89 26.67
CA LEU A 154 17.76 -2.20 25.26
C LEU A 154 18.28 -0.98 24.50
N ASN A 155 17.64 0.17 24.66
CA ASN A 155 18.08 1.43 24.06
C ASN A 155 19.46 1.86 24.55
N GLU A 156 19.75 1.73 25.85
CA GLU A 156 21.05 2.08 26.46
C GLU A 156 22.20 1.14 26.03
N SER A 157 21.88 -0.09 25.61
CA SER A 157 22.88 -1.06 25.18
C SER A 157 23.62 -0.64 23.90
N GLY A 158 22.97 0.17 23.05
CA GLY A 158 23.48 0.58 21.75
C GLY A 158 23.62 -0.58 20.74
N GLN A 159 22.98 -1.71 21.02
CA GLN A 159 22.97 -2.88 20.14
C GLN A 159 22.27 -2.59 18.82
N PHE A 160 21.18 -1.82 18.84
CA PHE A 160 20.36 -1.44 17.69
C PHE A 160 20.39 0.08 17.48
N ARG A 161 20.25 0.51 16.23
CA ARG A 161 20.07 1.93 15.90
C ARG A 161 18.63 2.37 16.09
N CYS A 162 17.68 1.43 15.87
CA CYS A 162 16.27 1.64 16.06
C CYS A 162 15.98 1.97 17.53
N HIS A 163 15.33 3.11 17.78
CA HIS A 163 14.93 3.50 19.14
C HIS A 163 13.55 2.94 19.48
N VAL A 164 13.45 2.25 20.63
CA VAL A 164 12.18 1.66 21.06
C VAL A 164 11.48 2.56 22.08
N PHE A 165 10.18 2.79 21.85
CA PHE A 165 9.27 3.49 22.74
C PHE A 165 8.31 2.50 23.40
N ALA A 166 7.87 2.84 24.64
CA ALA A 166 6.79 2.16 25.37
C ALA A 166 5.55 3.05 25.45
#